data_25577c3d8b9fa80161a5685a421beb29
#
_entry.id   25577c3d8b9fa80161a5685a421beb29
#
_cell.length_a   1.000
_cell.length_b   1.000
_cell.length_c   1.000
_cell.angle_alpha   90.00
_cell.angle_beta   90.00
_cell.angle_gamma   90.00
#
_symmetry.space_group_name_H-M   'P 1'
#
loop_
_entity.id
_entity.type
_entity.pdbx_description
1 polymer ?
#
loop_
_entity_poly.entity_id
_entity_poly.type
_entity_poly.pdbx_seq_one_letter_code
_entity_poly.pdbx_strand_id
1 'polypeptide(L)'
;MVKIIQWIRKSKSSMKLTDKCFNKVKKNCLKFIKSQETKADKFKNKERMIKSFLIPLCFWISKKADKKRPYFVGLAGGQGTGKTTISSLIKIILTKYFDLKVFRISIDDFYKTRKERKSLSKIWCL
;
A
#
# COMPACT_ATOMS: atom_id res chain seq x y z
N MET A 1 -10.16 4.97 -12.13
CA MET A 1 -10.00 3.55 -11.80
C MET A 1 -10.14 2.62 -12.99
N VAL A 2 -11.16 2.76 -13.84
CA VAL A 2 -11.41 1.89 -15.02
C VAL A 2 -10.26 1.87 -16.05
N LYS A 3 -9.61 3.01 -16.34
CA LYS A 3 -8.50 3.12 -17.33
C LYS A 3 -7.23 2.34 -16.92
N ILE A 4 -6.95 2.19 -15.61
CA ILE A 4 -5.79 1.42 -15.12
C ILE A 4 -6.00 -0.07 -15.36
N ILE A 5 -7.21 -0.57 -15.12
CA ILE A 5 -7.58 -1.98 -15.31
C ILE A 5 -7.57 -2.35 -16.81
N GLN A 6 -8.03 -1.46 -17.68
CA GLN A 6 -8.00 -1.67 -19.14
C GLN A 6 -6.57 -1.74 -19.70
N TRP A 7 -5.66 -0.92 -19.19
CA TRP A 7 -4.25 -0.94 -19.62
C TRP A 7 -3.56 -2.27 -19.28
N ILE A 8 -3.93 -2.90 -18.16
CA ILE A 8 -3.38 -4.16 -17.67
C ILE A 8 -3.85 -5.37 -18.50
N ARG A 9 -5.06 -5.32 -19.05
CA ARG A 9 -5.67 -6.44 -19.80
C ARG A 9 -5.16 -6.57 -21.25
N LYS A 10 -4.47 -5.56 -21.80
CA LYS A 10 -4.20 -5.47 -23.25
C LYS A 10 -2.95 -6.17 -23.76
N SER A 11 -2.13 -6.85 -22.93
CA SER A 11 -0.88 -7.44 -23.46
C SER A 11 -0.51 -8.75 -22.74
N LYS A 12 -0.29 -9.83 -23.53
CA LYS A 12 0.33 -11.09 -23.08
C LYS A 12 1.69 -10.84 -22.39
N SER A 13 2.42 -9.81 -22.79
CA SER A 13 3.67 -9.33 -22.17
C SER A 13 3.44 -8.83 -20.74
N SER A 14 2.30 -8.17 -20.47
CA SER A 14 1.94 -7.67 -19.14
C SER A 14 1.68 -8.80 -18.13
N MET A 15 1.10 -9.92 -18.56
CA MET A 15 0.88 -11.08 -17.68
C MET A 15 2.20 -11.71 -17.24
N LYS A 16 3.15 -11.91 -18.16
CA LYS A 16 4.49 -12.45 -17.83
C LYS A 16 5.24 -11.55 -16.83
N LEU A 17 5.14 -10.23 -16.99
CA LEU A 17 5.75 -9.27 -16.06
C LEU A 17 5.10 -9.31 -14.68
N THR A 18 3.77 -9.43 -14.63
CA THR A 18 3.03 -9.54 -13.37
C THR A 18 3.41 -10.82 -12.63
N ASP A 19 3.51 -11.96 -13.33
CA ASP A 19 3.92 -13.23 -12.72
C ASP A 19 5.37 -13.19 -12.24
N LYS A 20 6.28 -12.61 -13.00
CA LYS A 20 7.68 -12.41 -12.59
C LYS A 20 7.76 -11.55 -11.32
N CYS A 21 7.02 -10.44 -11.28
CA CYS A 21 6.94 -9.59 -10.11
C CYS A 21 6.36 -10.35 -8.91
N PHE A 22 5.24 -11.05 -9.12
CA PHE A 22 4.59 -11.82 -8.07
C PHE A 22 5.52 -12.86 -7.45
N ASN A 23 6.21 -13.65 -8.25
CA ASN A 23 7.14 -14.68 -7.76
C ASN A 23 8.25 -14.07 -6.89
N LYS A 24 8.76 -12.89 -7.25
CA LYS A 24 9.78 -12.18 -6.49
C LYS A 24 9.28 -11.66 -5.14
N VAL A 25 8.03 -11.17 -5.07
CA VAL A 25 7.50 -10.50 -3.86
C VAL A 25 6.57 -11.38 -3.03
N LYS A 26 6.08 -12.51 -3.57
CA LYS A 26 5.08 -13.42 -2.94
C LYS A 26 5.43 -13.73 -1.48
N LYS A 27 6.64 -14.23 -1.23
CA LYS A 27 7.07 -14.64 0.13
C LYS A 27 6.96 -13.49 1.13
N ASN A 28 7.41 -12.30 0.76
CA ASN A 28 7.40 -11.12 1.63
C ASN A 28 5.98 -10.61 1.87
N CYS A 29 5.17 -10.54 0.82
CA CYS A 29 3.78 -10.10 0.92
C CYS A 29 2.94 -11.07 1.77
N LEU A 30 3.05 -12.38 1.54
CA LEU A 30 2.30 -13.37 2.31
C LEU A 30 2.75 -13.44 3.76
N LYS A 31 4.07 -13.32 4.05
CA LYS A 31 4.58 -13.22 5.41
C LYS A 31 4.00 -12.01 6.14
N PHE A 32 3.96 -10.87 5.48
CA PHE A 32 3.37 -9.66 6.06
C PHE A 32 1.87 -9.82 6.29
N ILE A 33 1.09 -10.32 5.31
CA ILE A 33 -0.34 -10.55 5.49
C ILE A 33 -0.59 -11.49 6.68
N LYS A 34 0.17 -12.59 6.77
CA LYS A 34 0.04 -13.54 7.89
C LYS A 34 0.28 -12.88 9.25
N SER A 35 1.18 -11.90 9.35
CA SER A 35 1.43 -11.16 10.60
C SER A 35 0.30 -10.19 10.97
N GLN A 36 -0.57 -9.84 10.02
CA GLN A 36 -1.73 -8.97 10.24
C GLN A 36 -3.03 -9.75 10.49
N GLU A 37 -3.02 -11.07 10.25
CA GLU A 37 -4.19 -11.92 10.46
C GLU A 37 -4.35 -12.28 11.93
N THR A 38 -5.61 -12.28 12.38
CA THR A 38 -6.02 -12.82 13.68
C THR A 38 -6.69 -14.18 13.50
N LYS A 39 -6.99 -14.88 14.62
CA LYS A 39 -7.76 -16.14 14.56
C LYS A 39 -9.15 -15.95 13.94
N ALA A 40 -9.77 -14.80 14.18
CA ALA A 40 -11.13 -14.49 13.72
C ALA A 40 -11.13 -13.88 12.30
N ASP A 41 -10.07 -13.16 11.92
CA ASP A 41 -10.03 -12.38 10.68
C ASP A 41 -8.88 -12.85 9.78
N LYS A 42 -9.22 -13.58 8.72
CA LYS A 42 -8.26 -14.05 7.73
C LYS A 42 -8.52 -13.41 6.38
N PHE A 43 -7.48 -12.92 5.75
CA PHE A 43 -7.58 -12.39 4.39
C PHE A 43 -7.95 -13.47 3.38
N LYS A 44 -9.08 -13.30 2.70
CA LYS A 44 -9.49 -14.16 1.59
C LYS A 44 -8.81 -13.73 0.29
N ASN A 45 -8.55 -14.69 -0.62
CA ASN A 45 -8.02 -14.41 -1.97
C ASN A 45 -6.74 -13.54 -2.03
N LYS A 46 -5.81 -13.70 -1.07
CA LYS A 46 -4.57 -12.92 -0.92
C LYS A 46 -3.76 -12.82 -2.21
N GLU A 47 -3.49 -13.95 -2.83
CA GLU A 47 -2.67 -14.00 -4.06
C GLU A 47 -3.36 -13.29 -5.22
N ARG A 48 -4.68 -13.47 -5.36
CA ARG A 48 -5.46 -12.78 -6.40
C ARG A 48 -5.44 -11.27 -6.20
N MET A 49 -5.60 -10.79 -4.96
CA MET A 49 -5.51 -9.36 -4.64
C MET A 49 -4.13 -8.79 -5.01
N ILE A 50 -3.06 -9.49 -4.65
CA ILE A 50 -1.69 -9.06 -4.97
C ILE A 50 -1.48 -9.03 -6.48
N LYS A 51 -1.81 -10.12 -7.20
CA LYS A 51 -1.59 -10.23 -8.64
C LYS A 51 -2.46 -9.28 -9.46
N SER A 52 -3.77 -9.24 -9.17
CA SER A 52 -4.74 -8.56 -10.04
C SER A 52 -4.93 -7.09 -9.71
N PHE A 53 -4.50 -6.63 -8.53
CA PHE A 53 -4.69 -5.26 -8.11
C PHE A 53 -3.40 -4.57 -7.69
N LEU A 54 -2.66 -5.11 -6.70
CA LEU A 54 -1.52 -4.38 -6.12
C LEU A 54 -0.33 -4.30 -7.06
N ILE A 55 0.03 -5.38 -7.73
CA ILE A 55 1.17 -5.38 -8.67
C ILE A 55 0.91 -4.42 -9.84
N PRO A 56 -0.23 -4.48 -10.54
CA PRO A 56 -0.58 -3.52 -11.56
C PRO A 56 -0.53 -2.06 -11.10
N LEU A 57 -1.06 -1.79 -9.91
CA LEU A 57 -1.00 -0.45 -9.30
C LEU A 57 0.46 -0.02 -9.07
N CYS A 58 1.33 -0.91 -8.57
CA CYS A 58 2.74 -0.63 -8.37
C CYS A 58 3.49 -0.39 -9.69
N PHE A 59 3.15 -1.10 -10.78
CA PHE A 59 3.67 -0.81 -12.12
C PHE A 59 3.27 0.59 -12.59
N TRP A 60 2.04 1.00 -12.34
CA TRP A 60 1.58 2.35 -12.70
C TRP A 60 2.30 3.42 -11.86
N ILE A 61 2.42 3.23 -10.55
CA ILE A 61 3.15 4.13 -9.66
C ILE A 61 4.61 4.25 -10.10
N SER A 62 5.29 3.13 -10.36
CA SER A 62 6.71 3.12 -10.75
C SER A 62 6.99 3.86 -12.04
N LYS A 63 6.03 3.88 -12.99
CA LYS A 63 6.14 4.66 -14.23
C LYS A 63 5.94 6.16 -14.02
N LYS A 64 5.19 6.56 -12.98
CA LYS A 64 4.96 7.97 -12.65
C LYS A 64 6.02 8.53 -11.71
N ALA A 65 6.65 7.66 -10.91
CA ALA A 65 7.71 8.06 -10.00
C ALA A 65 8.97 8.47 -10.78
N ASP A 66 9.38 9.71 -10.61
CA ASP A 66 10.67 10.22 -11.09
C ASP A 66 11.72 10.02 -9.99
N LYS A 67 12.93 9.59 -10.38
CA LYS A 67 14.06 9.46 -9.42
C LYS A 67 14.56 10.81 -8.91
N LYS A 68 14.26 11.89 -9.61
CA LYS A 68 14.71 13.25 -9.25
C LYS A 68 13.77 13.97 -8.30
N ARG A 69 12.50 13.58 -8.23
CA ARG A 69 11.48 14.25 -7.41
C ARG A 69 10.63 13.24 -6.64
N PRO A 70 10.25 13.55 -5.39
CA PRO A 70 9.34 12.69 -4.65
C PRO A 70 7.97 12.66 -5.34
N TYR A 71 7.42 11.46 -5.51
CA TYR A 71 6.08 11.23 -6.03
C TYR A 71 5.15 10.86 -4.88
N PHE A 72 4.10 11.64 -4.68
CA PHE A 72 3.15 11.45 -3.59
C PHE A 72 1.94 10.65 -4.05
N VAL A 73 1.59 9.63 -3.27
CA VAL A 73 0.40 8.80 -3.48
C VAL A 73 -0.47 8.85 -2.25
N GLY A 74 -1.66 9.45 -2.38
CA GLY A 74 -2.66 9.49 -1.31
C GLY A 74 -3.50 8.21 -1.29
N LEU A 75 -3.67 7.61 -0.10
CA LEU A 75 -4.56 6.49 0.13
C LEU A 75 -5.64 6.91 1.13
N ALA A 76 -6.86 7.08 0.63
CA ALA A 76 -8.03 7.46 1.44
C ALA A 76 -9.00 6.29 1.61
N GLY A 77 -9.72 6.28 2.72
CA GLY A 77 -10.74 5.26 3.01
C GLY A 77 -11.16 5.32 4.49
N GLY A 78 -12.31 4.73 4.81
CA GLY A 78 -12.85 4.67 6.17
C GLY A 78 -11.95 3.92 7.17
N GLN A 79 -12.28 4.01 8.44
CA GLN A 79 -11.62 3.24 9.48
C GLN A 79 -11.84 1.73 9.25
N GLY A 80 -10.85 0.90 9.53
CA GLY A 80 -10.96 -0.56 9.35
C GLY A 80 -10.85 -1.08 7.92
N THR A 81 -10.77 -0.23 6.89
CA THR A 81 -10.72 -0.66 5.47
C THR A 81 -9.37 -1.24 5.02
N GLY A 82 -8.44 -1.47 5.91
CA GLY A 82 -7.13 -2.08 5.60
C GLY A 82 -6.13 -1.15 4.92
N LYS A 83 -6.28 0.19 5.02
CA LYS A 83 -5.34 1.18 4.43
C LYS A 83 -3.88 0.89 4.81
N THR A 84 -3.63 0.63 6.08
CA THR A 84 -2.28 0.34 6.61
C THR A 84 -1.70 -0.92 5.98
N THR A 85 -2.50 -1.97 5.83
CA THR A 85 -2.10 -3.23 5.19
C THR A 85 -1.78 -3.03 3.72
N ILE A 86 -2.68 -2.37 2.97
CA ILE A 86 -2.50 -2.09 1.54
C ILE A 86 -1.26 -1.22 1.30
N SER A 87 -1.08 -0.14 2.06
CA SER A 87 0.10 0.74 1.93
C SER A 87 1.41 0.01 2.24
N SER A 88 1.40 -0.92 3.20
CA SER A 88 2.57 -1.76 3.51
C SER A 88 2.90 -2.73 2.38
N LEU A 89 1.89 -3.37 1.79
CA LEU A 89 2.07 -4.26 0.64
C LEU A 89 2.60 -3.51 -0.59
N ILE A 90 2.06 -2.32 -0.88
CA ILE A 90 2.56 -1.43 -1.94
C ILE A 90 4.04 -1.09 -1.67
N LYS A 91 4.41 -0.70 -0.44
CA LYS A 91 5.80 -0.44 -0.06
C LYS A 91 6.69 -1.67 -0.33
N ILE A 92 6.27 -2.87 0.08
CA ILE A 92 7.03 -4.12 -0.13
C ILE A 92 7.27 -4.34 -1.63
N ILE A 93 6.24 -4.21 -2.46
CA ILE A 93 6.34 -4.45 -3.90
C ILE A 93 7.25 -3.41 -4.55
N LEU A 94 7.04 -2.12 -4.27
CA LEU A 94 7.82 -1.03 -4.84
C LEU A 94 9.31 -1.12 -4.44
N THR A 95 9.60 -1.47 -3.20
CA THR A 95 10.98 -1.59 -2.71
C THR A 95 11.65 -2.86 -3.24
N LYS A 96 10.97 -4.03 -3.19
CA LYS A 96 11.62 -5.31 -3.52
C LYS A 96 11.71 -5.60 -5.02
N TYR A 97 10.79 -5.09 -5.81
CA TYR A 97 10.78 -5.35 -7.26
C TYR A 97 11.29 -4.16 -8.07
N PHE A 98 10.87 -2.95 -7.74
CA PHE A 98 11.22 -1.73 -8.49
C PHE A 98 12.42 -0.97 -7.91
N ASP A 99 12.96 -1.40 -6.78
CA ASP A 99 14.08 -0.75 -6.08
C ASP A 99 13.84 0.75 -5.79
N LEU A 100 12.60 1.09 -5.44
CA LEU A 100 12.21 2.44 -5.08
C LEU A 100 12.29 2.65 -3.57
N LYS A 101 12.82 3.80 -3.14
CA LYS A 101 12.74 4.24 -1.74
C LYS A 101 11.32 4.70 -1.44
N VAL A 102 10.64 4.04 -0.51
CA VAL A 102 9.23 4.34 -0.17
C VAL A 102 9.11 4.68 1.30
N PHE A 103 8.64 5.90 1.56
CA PHE A 103 8.26 6.35 2.90
C PHE A 103 6.74 6.28 3.03
N ARG A 104 6.27 5.86 4.19
CA ARG A 104 4.86 5.90 4.55
C ARG A 104 4.68 6.94 5.66
N ILE A 105 3.69 7.78 5.47
CA ILE A 105 3.29 8.77 6.45
C ILE A 105 1.79 8.60 6.68
N SER A 106 1.36 8.50 7.92
CA SER A 106 -0.05 8.53 8.29
C SER A 106 -0.42 9.94 8.73
N ILE A 107 -1.62 10.40 8.38
CA ILE A 107 -2.15 11.65 8.92
C ILE A 107 -2.24 11.56 10.45
N ASP A 108 -2.50 10.35 10.98
CA ASP A 108 -2.58 10.10 12.41
C ASP A 108 -1.24 10.37 13.14
N ASP A 109 -0.10 10.26 12.44
CA ASP A 109 1.23 10.55 12.99
C ASP A 109 1.42 12.05 13.30
N PHE A 110 0.60 12.92 12.72
CA PHE A 110 0.63 14.38 12.95
C PHE A 110 -0.35 14.84 14.04
N TYR A 111 -1.21 13.97 14.52
CA TYR A 111 -2.09 14.32 15.64
C TYR A 111 -1.33 14.37 16.95
N LYS A 112 -1.62 15.40 17.74
CA LYS A 112 -1.12 15.51 19.12
C LYS A 112 -1.53 14.30 19.95
N THR A 113 -0.64 13.84 20.79
CA THR A 113 -0.93 12.75 21.73
C THR A 113 -2.13 13.08 22.61
N ARG A 114 -2.77 12.05 23.16
CA ARG A 114 -3.89 12.25 24.10
C ARG A 114 -3.52 13.14 25.28
N LYS A 115 -2.26 13.05 25.75
CA LYS A 115 -1.72 13.86 26.84
C LYS A 115 -1.64 15.33 26.46
N GLU A 116 -1.08 15.64 25.29
CA GLU A 116 -0.98 17.01 24.77
C GLU A 116 -2.34 17.63 24.48
N ARG A 117 -3.29 16.84 23.93
CA ARG A 117 -4.68 17.31 23.71
C ARG A 117 -5.39 17.65 25.03
N LYS A 118 -5.19 16.84 26.09
CA LYS A 118 -5.74 17.13 27.42
C LYS A 118 -5.11 18.37 28.07
N SER A 119 -3.82 18.62 27.87
CA SER A 119 -3.20 19.84 28.37
C SER A 119 -3.71 21.09 27.65
N LEU A 120 -3.92 21.01 26.34
CA LEU A 120 -4.48 22.11 25.55
C LEU A 120 -5.93 22.41 25.94
N SER A 121 -6.78 21.39 26.15
CA SER A 121 -8.18 21.62 26.54
C SER A 121 -8.29 22.37 27.89
N LYS A 122 -7.31 22.22 28.78
CA LYS A 122 -7.25 22.98 30.04
C LYS A 122 -6.90 24.44 29.85
N ILE A 123 -6.19 24.79 28.76
CA ILE A 123 -5.79 26.17 28.46
C ILE A 123 -6.92 26.94 27.74
N TRP A 124 -7.76 26.24 26.98
CA TRP A 124 -8.85 26.87 26.20
C TRP A 124 -10.21 26.83 26.89
N CYS A 125 -10.31 26.29 28.11
CA CYS A 125 -11.52 26.33 28.97
C CYS A 125 -11.44 27.43 30.04
N LEU A 126 -10.87 28.59 29.66
CA LEU A 126 -10.93 29.84 30.45
C LEU A 126 -11.88 30.81 29.78
#